data_5cd71a0a1f28a6d266ffd8bdecc02cbf
#
_entry.id   5cd71a0a1f28a6d266ffd8bdecc02cbf
#
_cell.length_a   1.000
_cell.length_b   1.000
_cell.length_c   1.000
_cell.angle_alpha   90.00
_cell.angle_beta   90.00
_cell.angle_gamma   90.00
#
_symmetry.space_group_name_H-M   'P 1'
#
loop_
_entity.id
_entity.type
_entity.pdbx_description
1 polymer ?
#
loop_
_entity_poly.entity_id
_entity_poly.type
_entity_poly.pdbx_seq_one_letter_code
_entity_poly.pdbx_strand_id
1 'polypeptide(L)'
;MQIALKGMARRSFLVALGVALLLLFTFRLRAFWRPFIISPKKGDRLPSRPNPFREGDKASVAIVHGRDIEKSVREALDLIGGMERLDVLGKSVLLKPNIVSGALSPTTTNPKVVAAVAKILYESGARRVLVGDMSAFIKLPTRKNMESTFIKTMAEEAGAELIPFDEGGWVSVEIPEGQYLKKVYVTETLYQVDRVINLPVIKTHRSAAYSIALKNVVGTTHFRQRPFLVDRGHWQEVVAELNLVCSPDLHIVDGTRVMVEDGPWEGRPAEPNLIIATGDRIAADVIGLGVLKYYSPLPQIKEVDVWEQRQVKRAIELNLGVRGGGEIELMESDLAPEIPGFKGVLGTIKREVLKEEGE
;
A
#
# COMPACT_ATOMS: atom_id res chain seq x y z
N MET A 1 47.84 -48.74 -11.13
CA MET A 1 47.99 -47.33 -10.74
C MET A 1 46.91 -46.42 -11.37
N GLN A 2 46.60 -46.51 -12.66
CA GLN A 2 45.56 -45.68 -13.32
C GLN A 2 44.12 -45.90 -12.82
N ILE A 3 43.74 -47.11 -12.43
CA ILE A 3 42.39 -47.44 -11.91
C ILE A 3 42.16 -46.83 -10.52
N ALA A 4 43.20 -46.82 -9.66
CA ALA A 4 43.11 -46.21 -8.32
C ALA A 4 42.95 -44.69 -8.37
N LEU A 5 43.66 -44.03 -9.30
CA LEU A 5 43.55 -42.57 -9.48
C LEU A 5 42.15 -42.13 -10.04
N LYS A 6 41.54 -42.93 -10.93
CA LYS A 6 40.16 -42.70 -11.38
C LYS A 6 39.12 -42.86 -10.25
N GLY A 7 39.33 -43.83 -9.34
CA GLY A 7 38.47 -44.04 -8.17
C GLY A 7 38.55 -42.93 -7.16
N MET A 8 39.76 -42.39 -6.91
CA MET A 8 39.98 -41.24 -6.00
C MET A 8 39.33 -39.95 -6.57
N ALA A 9 39.51 -39.64 -7.85
CA ALA A 9 38.92 -38.50 -8.50
C ALA A 9 37.37 -38.56 -8.46
N ARG A 10 36.77 -39.72 -8.67
CA ARG A 10 35.34 -39.96 -8.59
C ARG A 10 34.78 -39.78 -7.16
N ARG A 11 35.50 -40.27 -6.13
CA ARG A 11 35.11 -40.06 -4.73
C ARG A 11 35.20 -38.60 -4.31
N SER A 12 36.29 -37.92 -4.69
CA SER A 12 36.42 -36.48 -4.41
C SER A 12 35.36 -35.65 -5.10
N PHE A 13 34.99 -35.98 -6.35
CA PHE A 13 33.90 -35.34 -7.07
C PHE A 13 32.56 -35.56 -6.36
N LEU A 14 32.23 -36.78 -5.91
CA LEU A 14 30.97 -37.08 -5.24
C LEU A 14 30.89 -36.40 -3.86
N VAL A 15 32.00 -36.28 -3.15
CA VAL A 15 32.06 -35.54 -1.88
C VAL A 15 31.85 -34.04 -2.13
N ALA A 16 32.53 -33.47 -3.12
CA ALA A 16 32.35 -32.06 -3.50
C ALA A 16 30.91 -31.75 -3.93
N LEU A 17 30.29 -32.64 -4.74
CA LEU A 17 28.90 -32.53 -5.14
C LEU A 17 27.94 -32.61 -3.95
N GLY A 18 28.18 -33.54 -3.03
CA GLY A 18 27.42 -33.69 -1.78
C GLY A 18 27.49 -32.44 -0.90
N VAL A 19 28.70 -31.87 -0.73
CA VAL A 19 28.91 -30.62 -0.01
C VAL A 19 28.22 -29.46 -0.70
N ALA A 20 28.29 -29.32 -2.04
CA ALA A 20 27.61 -28.28 -2.79
C ALA A 20 26.07 -28.39 -2.68
N LEU A 21 25.53 -29.60 -2.75
CA LEU A 21 24.10 -29.84 -2.55
C LEU A 21 23.66 -29.54 -1.11
N LEU A 22 24.47 -29.87 -0.11
CA LEU A 22 24.20 -29.54 1.29
C LEU A 22 24.24 -28.03 1.51
N LEU A 23 25.20 -27.31 0.93
CA LEU A 23 25.29 -25.86 0.99
C LEU A 23 24.09 -25.19 0.30
N LEU A 24 23.69 -25.68 -0.88
CA LEU A 24 22.49 -25.20 -1.59
C LEU A 24 21.22 -25.46 -0.77
N PHE A 25 21.11 -26.63 -0.15
CA PHE A 25 19.98 -27.00 0.69
C PHE A 25 19.93 -26.13 1.96
N THR A 26 21.07 -25.93 2.64
CA THR A 26 21.15 -25.05 3.81
C THR A 26 20.90 -23.57 3.45
N PHE A 27 21.37 -23.12 2.29
CA PHE A 27 21.09 -21.76 1.80
C PHE A 27 19.59 -21.57 1.52
N ARG A 28 18.96 -22.55 0.83
CA ARG A 28 17.51 -22.52 0.57
C ARG A 28 16.69 -22.62 1.86
N LEU A 29 17.09 -23.44 2.82
CA LEU A 29 16.48 -23.49 4.14
C LEU A 29 16.62 -22.15 4.88
N ARG A 30 17.80 -21.54 4.89
CA ARG A 30 18.02 -20.22 5.50
C ARG A 30 17.17 -19.15 4.82
N ALA A 31 17.09 -19.12 3.49
CA ALA A 31 16.25 -18.19 2.75
C ALA A 31 14.76 -18.39 3.09
N PHE A 32 14.31 -19.66 3.20
CA PHE A 32 12.94 -19.99 3.60
C PHE A 32 12.64 -19.56 5.04
N TRP A 33 13.59 -19.77 5.98
CA TRP A 33 13.37 -19.43 7.40
C TRP A 33 13.68 -17.98 7.75
N ARG A 34 14.35 -17.23 6.87
CA ARG A 34 14.74 -15.83 7.11
C ARG A 34 13.57 -14.94 7.57
N PRO A 35 12.38 -14.98 6.96
CA PRO A 35 11.24 -14.19 7.42
C PRO A 35 10.76 -14.58 8.83
N PHE A 36 11.08 -15.78 9.30
CA PHE A 36 10.66 -16.27 10.63
C PHE A 36 11.66 -15.97 11.74
N ILE A 37 12.94 -15.76 11.38
CA ILE A 37 14.01 -15.48 12.35
C ILE A 37 14.23 -13.98 12.32
N ILE A 38 13.60 -13.26 13.25
CA ILE A 38 13.75 -11.83 13.39
C ILE A 38 14.39 -11.47 14.73
N SER A 39 15.29 -10.50 14.70
CA SER A 39 15.84 -9.83 15.87
C SER A 39 15.57 -8.34 15.73
N PRO A 40 14.33 -7.88 16.02
CA PRO A 40 13.96 -6.51 15.83
C PRO A 40 14.74 -5.60 16.79
N LYS A 41 15.29 -4.52 16.26
CA LYS A 41 15.86 -3.44 17.08
C LYS A 41 14.71 -2.76 17.84
N LYS A 42 14.96 -2.34 19.07
CA LYS A 42 14.00 -1.47 19.77
C LYS A 42 14.07 -0.08 19.13
N GLY A 43 12.93 0.53 18.86
CA GLY A 43 12.85 1.89 18.33
C GLY A 43 11.62 2.63 18.84
N ASP A 44 11.69 3.93 18.74
CA ASP A 44 10.58 4.81 19.08
C ASP A 44 9.62 4.94 17.89
N ARG A 45 8.40 5.33 18.18
CA ARG A 45 7.42 5.67 17.16
C ARG A 45 7.92 6.89 16.37
N LEU A 46 7.89 6.79 15.03
CA LEU A 46 8.18 7.93 14.19
C LEU A 46 7.14 9.05 14.43
N PRO A 47 7.58 10.32 14.51
CA PRO A 47 6.66 11.42 14.68
C PRO A 47 5.71 11.52 13.49
N SER A 48 4.43 11.79 13.75
CA SER A 48 3.49 12.15 12.70
C SER A 48 3.85 13.53 12.16
N ARG A 49 3.92 13.67 10.85
CA ARG A 49 4.11 14.96 10.18
C ARG A 49 2.75 15.61 9.90
N PRO A 50 2.65 16.95 9.96
CA PRO A 50 1.47 17.64 9.50
C PRO A 50 1.14 17.28 8.05
N ASN A 51 -0.14 17.16 7.73
CA ASN A 51 -0.59 16.97 6.36
C ASN A 51 -0.38 18.28 5.57
N PRO A 52 0.53 18.31 4.54
CA PRO A 52 0.79 19.54 3.79
C PRO A 52 -0.31 19.87 2.77
N PHE A 53 -1.25 18.95 2.55
CA PHE A 53 -2.37 19.07 1.63
C PHE A 53 -3.68 19.38 2.37
N ARG A 54 -3.61 20.31 3.32
CA ARG A 54 -4.79 20.88 3.99
C ARG A 54 -4.87 22.38 3.71
N GLU A 55 -6.10 22.86 3.54
CA GLU A 55 -6.41 24.29 3.46
C GLU A 55 -7.37 24.63 4.59
N GLY A 56 -6.86 25.29 5.63
CA GLY A 56 -7.57 25.49 6.88
C GLY A 56 -7.90 24.15 7.54
N ASP A 57 -9.18 23.94 7.85
CA ASP A 57 -9.66 22.71 8.48
C ASP A 57 -9.99 21.60 7.49
N LYS A 58 -9.90 21.85 6.17
CA LYS A 58 -10.25 20.88 5.13
C LYS A 58 -9.04 20.15 4.58
N ALA A 59 -9.17 18.86 4.37
CA ALA A 59 -8.22 18.05 3.62
C ALA A 59 -8.54 18.15 2.12
N SER A 60 -7.54 18.55 1.32
CA SER A 60 -7.65 18.57 -0.14
C SER A 60 -7.65 17.14 -0.67
N VAL A 61 -8.63 16.82 -1.49
CA VAL A 61 -8.76 15.52 -2.17
C VAL A 61 -9.03 15.74 -3.64
N ALA A 62 -8.16 15.23 -4.50
CA ALA A 62 -8.41 15.22 -5.94
C ALA A 62 -8.93 13.85 -6.37
N ILE A 63 -9.91 13.83 -7.27
CA ILE A 63 -10.36 12.65 -8.00
C ILE A 63 -10.29 12.95 -9.51
N VAL A 64 -9.48 12.19 -10.23
CA VAL A 64 -9.24 12.38 -11.66
C VAL A 64 -9.64 11.13 -12.41
N HIS A 65 -10.50 11.31 -13.42
CA HIS A 65 -10.92 10.28 -14.35
C HIS A 65 -10.12 10.37 -15.64
N GLY A 66 -9.42 9.28 -16.03
CA GLY A 66 -8.61 9.30 -17.24
C GLY A 66 -7.96 7.95 -17.57
N ARG A 67 -7.70 7.71 -18.86
CA ARG A 67 -7.01 6.49 -19.36
C ARG A 67 -5.49 6.59 -19.27
N ASP A 68 -4.96 7.79 -19.45
CA ASP A 68 -3.53 8.04 -19.33
C ASP A 68 -3.18 8.19 -17.85
N ILE A 69 -2.53 7.15 -17.31
CA ILE A 69 -2.23 7.07 -15.88
C ILE A 69 -1.25 8.16 -15.46
N GLU A 70 -0.19 8.42 -16.23
CA GLU A 70 0.79 9.45 -15.88
C GLU A 70 0.14 10.83 -15.87
N LYS A 71 -0.65 11.15 -16.90
CA LYS A 71 -1.39 12.40 -16.95
C LYS A 71 -2.39 12.54 -15.81
N SER A 72 -3.11 11.45 -15.46
CA SER A 72 -4.08 11.48 -14.36
C SER A 72 -3.40 11.66 -13.00
N VAL A 73 -2.20 11.06 -12.79
CA VAL A 73 -1.43 11.26 -11.55
C VAL A 73 -0.95 12.70 -11.43
N ARG A 74 -0.44 13.30 -12.53
CA ARG A 74 0.00 14.69 -12.54
C ARG A 74 -1.15 15.64 -12.23
N GLU A 75 -2.26 15.50 -12.92
CA GLU A 75 -3.46 16.30 -12.71
C GLU A 75 -3.97 16.18 -11.27
N ALA A 76 -3.99 14.97 -10.70
CA ALA A 76 -4.41 14.77 -9.31
C ALA A 76 -3.47 15.45 -8.29
N LEU A 77 -2.17 15.45 -8.57
CA LEU A 77 -1.18 16.15 -7.73
C LEU A 77 -1.32 17.67 -7.87
N ASP A 78 -1.47 18.19 -9.09
CA ASP A 78 -1.61 19.62 -9.35
C ASP A 78 -2.86 20.18 -8.67
N LEU A 79 -3.99 19.47 -8.71
CA LEU A 79 -5.23 19.85 -8.05
C LEU A 79 -5.08 20.01 -6.53
N ILE A 80 -4.27 19.18 -5.86
CA ILE A 80 -4.05 19.32 -4.41
C ILE A 80 -2.90 20.28 -4.05
N GLY A 81 -2.33 20.97 -5.03
CA GLY A 81 -1.30 22.01 -4.86
C GLY A 81 0.14 21.57 -5.15
N GLY A 82 0.32 20.46 -5.89
CA GLY A 82 1.59 20.04 -6.45
C GLY A 82 2.50 19.23 -5.51
N MET A 83 3.51 18.59 -6.10
CA MET A 83 4.51 17.81 -5.37
C MET A 83 5.42 18.68 -4.50
N GLU A 84 5.51 19.96 -4.77
CA GLU A 84 6.29 20.95 -4.03
C GLU A 84 5.86 21.04 -2.56
N ARG A 85 4.56 20.87 -2.29
CA ARG A 85 4.03 20.84 -0.90
C ARG A 85 4.61 19.69 -0.08
N LEU A 86 5.03 18.60 -0.73
CA LEU A 86 5.63 17.45 -0.05
C LEU A 86 7.10 17.68 0.31
N ASP A 87 7.75 18.71 -0.27
CA ASP A 87 9.14 19.05 -0.01
C ASP A 87 10.06 17.82 -0.17
N VAL A 88 10.20 17.35 -1.41
CA VAL A 88 10.96 16.12 -1.75
C VAL A 88 12.36 16.42 -2.27
N LEU A 89 12.73 17.68 -2.51
CA LEU A 89 14.02 18.08 -3.06
C LEU A 89 15.18 17.55 -2.20
N GLY A 90 16.05 16.76 -2.81
CA GLY A 90 17.22 16.16 -2.16
C GLY A 90 16.89 15.03 -1.17
N LYS A 91 15.63 14.62 -1.04
CA LYS A 91 15.16 13.63 -0.05
C LYS A 91 15.06 12.22 -0.62
N SER A 92 15.05 11.25 0.30
CA SER A 92 14.73 9.86 0.04
C SER A 92 13.24 9.60 0.27
N VAL A 93 12.55 8.99 -0.70
CA VAL A 93 11.11 8.76 -0.68
C VAL A 93 10.81 7.28 -0.82
N LEU A 94 9.97 6.74 0.06
CA LEU A 94 9.43 5.39 -0.05
C LEU A 94 8.07 5.43 -0.75
N LEU A 95 7.95 4.77 -1.88
CA LEU A 95 6.69 4.38 -2.47
C LEU A 95 6.25 3.05 -1.89
N LYS A 96 5.07 3.03 -1.29
CA LYS A 96 4.47 1.82 -0.72
C LYS A 96 3.25 1.37 -1.52
N PRO A 97 3.43 0.59 -2.59
CA PRO A 97 2.32 -0.02 -3.32
C PRO A 97 1.62 -1.09 -2.48
N ASN A 98 0.53 -1.63 -2.99
CA ASN A 98 -0.09 -2.86 -2.51
C ASN A 98 0.47 -4.04 -3.33
N ILE A 99 1.27 -4.91 -2.70
CA ILE A 99 1.81 -6.12 -3.35
C ILE A 99 1.43 -7.34 -2.51
N VAL A 100 0.13 -7.60 -2.41
CA VAL A 100 -0.40 -8.67 -1.56
C VAL A 100 -0.04 -10.07 -2.09
N SER A 101 0.16 -10.20 -3.40
CA SER A 101 0.54 -11.43 -4.12
C SER A 101 1.14 -11.10 -5.48
N GLY A 102 1.44 -12.13 -6.28
CA GLY A 102 1.89 -12.00 -7.67
C GLY A 102 0.78 -11.82 -8.71
N ALA A 103 -0.47 -11.61 -8.30
CA ALA A 103 -1.57 -11.32 -9.21
C ALA A 103 -1.60 -9.84 -9.61
N LEU A 104 -1.97 -9.56 -10.85
CA LEU A 104 -2.04 -8.21 -11.42
C LEU A 104 -3.16 -7.35 -10.79
N SER A 105 -3.19 -6.07 -11.14
CA SER A 105 -4.28 -5.16 -10.79
C SER A 105 -5.66 -5.76 -11.17
N PRO A 106 -6.66 -5.63 -10.28
CA PRO A 106 -6.76 -4.84 -9.08
C PRO A 106 -6.33 -5.57 -7.77
N THR A 107 -5.73 -6.74 -7.84
CA THR A 107 -5.21 -7.42 -6.64
C THR A 107 -4.01 -6.67 -6.07
N THR A 108 -3.15 -6.16 -6.97
CA THR A 108 -1.91 -5.42 -6.69
C THR A 108 -1.99 -4.06 -7.38
N THR A 109 -1.29 -3.06 -6.87
CA THR A 109 -1.19 -1.73 -7.48
C THR A 109 -0.72 -1.83 -8.92
N ASN A 110 -1.33 -1.07 -9.82
CA ASN A 110 -0.94 -1.00 -11.22
C ASN A 110 0.53 -0.51 -11.33
N PRO A 111 1.42 -1.25 -11.97
CA PRO A 111 2.83 -0.88 -12.06
C PRO A 111 3.05 0.47 -12.76
N LYS A 112 2.14 0.88 -13.66
CA LYS A 112 2.20 2.21 -14.31
C LYS A 112 1.98 3.35 -13.32
N VAL A 113 1.15 3.17 -12.28
CA VAL A 113 0.98 4.17 -11.20
C VAL A 113 2.30 4.30 -10.42
N VAL A 114 2.95 3.19 -10.08
CA VAL A 114 4.24 3.19 -9.38
C VAL A 114 5.29 3.94 -10.21
N ALA A 115 5.41 3.63 -11.49
CA ALA A 115 6.37 4.27 -12.39
C ALA A 115 6.09 5.77 -12.58
N ALA A 116 4.83 6.16 -12.76
CA ALA A 116 4.45 7.56 -12.92
C ALA A 116 4.83 8.40 -11.68
N VAL A 117 4.53 7.89 -10.48
CA VAL A 117 4.88 8.59 -9.24
C VAL A 117 6.40 8.64 -9.04
N ALA A 118 7.13 7.56 -9.34
CA ALA A 118 8.60 7.55 -9.25
C ALA A 118 9.24 8.60 -10.18
N LYS A 119 8.76 8.68 -11.43
CA LYS A 119 9.22 9.66 -12.41
C LYS A 119 8.97 11.10 -11.93
N ILE A 120 7.75 11.41 -11.48
CA ILE A 120 7.39 12.73 -10.97
C ILE A 120 8.27 13.12 -9.77
N LEU A 121 8.57 12.18 -8.88
CA LEU A 121 9.46 12.43 -7.74
C LEU A 121 10.87 12.82 -8.17
N TYR A 122 11.45 12.12 -9.15
CA TYR A 122 12.77 12.49 -9.66
C TYR A 122 12.76 13.82 -10.39
N GLU A 123 11.72 14.11 -11.15
CA GLU A 123 11.53 15.44 -11.79
C GLU A 123 11.40 16.56 -10.74
N SER A 124 10.81 16.25 -9.58
CA SER A 124 10.70 17.16 -8.43
C SER A 124 11.98 17.21 -7.57
N GLY A 125 13.06 16.56 -8.00
CA GLY A 125 14.37 16.61 -7.35
C GLY A 125 14.58 15.65 -6.18
N ALA A 126 13.77 14.61 -6.04
CA ALA A 126 14.04 13.56 -5.06
C ALA A 126 15.41 12.91 -5.34
N ARG A 127 16.22 12.74 -4.27
CA ARG A 127 17.54 12.14 -4.37
C ARG A 127 17.49 10.63 -4.59
N ARG A 128 16.48 9.98 -4.00
CA ARG A 128 16.34 8.52 -4.02
C ARG A 128 14.87 8.13 -3.88
N VAL A 129 14.41 7.24 -4.73
CA VAL A 129 13.07 6.67 -4.67
C VAL A 129 13.17 5.16 -4.42
N LEU A 130 12.51 4.70 -3.38
CA LEU A 130 12.44 3.29 -2.99
C LEU A 130 11.04 2.76 -3.23
N VAL A 131 10.91 1.53 -3.70
CA VAL A 131 9.62 0.83 -3.84
C VAL A 131 9.62 -0.39 -2.94
N GLY A 132 8.75 -0.42 -1.93
CA GLY A 132 8.75 -1.47 -0.93
C GLY A 132 7.37 -1.88 -0.43
N ASP A 133 7.23 -3.18 -0.17
CA ASP A 133 6.06 -3.78 0.50
C ASP A 133 6.46 -5.12 1.12
N MET A 134 5.57 -5.73 1.92
CA MET A 134 5.63 -7.12 2.30
C MET A 134 4.33 -7.82 1.92
N SER A 135 4.44 -8.79 1.04
CA SER A 135 3.32 -9.63 0.58
C SER A 135 2.67 -10.40 1.74
N ALA A 136 1.47 -10.93 1.48
CA ALA A 136 0.85 -11.84 2.44
C ALA A 136 1.76 -13.03 2.72
N PHE A 137 1.75 -13.51 3.96
CA PHE A 137 2.62 -14.57 4.45
C PHE A 137 2.67 -15.80 3.52
N ILE A 138 1.50 -16.28 3.08
CA ILE A 138 1.40 -17.45 2.20
C ILE A 138 1.82 -17.18 0.75
N LYS A 139 2.15 -15.94 0.42
CA LYS A 139 2.54 -15.49 -0.93
C LYS A 139 3.99 -15.00 -0.99
N LEU A 140 4.75 -15.12 0.10
CA LEU A 140 6.18 -14.78 0.12
C LEU A 140 6.98 -15.69 -0.84
N PRO A 141 8.11 -15.24 -1.39
CA PRO A 141 8.78 -13.96 -1.13
C PRO A 141 8.19 -12.79 -1.96
N THR A 142 8.25 -11.58 -1.39
CA THR A 142 7.71 -10.37 -2.03
C THR A 142 8.40 -10.04 -3.34
N ARG A 143 9.71 -10.23 -3.45
CA ARG A 143 10.49 -9.97 -4.67
C ARG A 143 9.90 -10.69 -5.89
N LYS A 144 9.53 -11.97 -5.73
CA LYS A 144 8.90 -12.74 -6.82
C LYS A 144 7.56 -12.13 -7.25
N ASN A 145 6.79 -11.58 -6.29
CA ASN A 145 5.52 -10.92 -6.59
C ASN A 145 5.73 -9.57 -7.29
N MET A 146 6.78 -8.81 -6.92
CA MET A 146 7.18 -7.59 -7.65
C MET A 146 7.57 -7.89 -9.11
N GLU A 147 8.23 -9.03 -9.36
CA GLU A 147 8.59 -9.48 -10.70
C GLU A 147 7.36 -9.86 -11.51
N SER A 148 6.50 -10.73 -10.97
CA SER A 148 5.32 -11.24 -11.70
C SER A 148 4.24 -10.18 -11.95
N THR A 149 4.22 -9.10 -11.17
CA THR A 149 3.29 -7.96 -11.34
C THR A 149 3.86 -6.83 -12.20
N PHE A 150 5.06 -6.98 -12.75
CA PHE A 150 5.81 -5.95 -13.49
C PHE A 150 6.16 -4.71 -12.69
N ILE A 151 5.89 -4.68 -11.39
CA ILE A 151 6.29 -3.55 -10.53
C ILE A 151 7.80 -3.39 -10.53
N LYS A 152 8.56 -4.51 -10.48
CA LYS A 152 10.03 -4.47 -10.57
C LYS A 152 10.47 -3.75 -11.84
N THR A 153 10.08 -4.26 -13.00
CA THR A 153 10.52 -3.72 -14.29
C THR A 153 10.21 -2.25 -14.42
N MET A 154 8.96 -1.85 -14.16
CA MET A 154 8.55 -0.46 -14.35
C MET A 154 9.12 0.50 -13.31
N ALA A 155 9.35 0.05 -12.07
CA ALA A 155 10.02 0.85 -11.05
C ALA A 155 11.50 1.08 -11.39
N GLU A 156 12.22 0.03 -11.81
CA GLU A 156 13.63 0.12 -12.23
C GLU A 156 13.80 0.99 -13.48
N GLU A 157 12.90 0.89 -14.47
CA GLU A 157 12.87 1.76 -15.65
C GLU A 157 12.65 3.24 -15.28
N ALA A 158 11.89 3.50 -14.23
CA ALA A 158 11.71 4.85 -13.67
C ALA A 158 12.84 5.28 -12.73
N GLY A 159 13.91 4.47 -12.57
CA GLY A 159 15.07 4.77 -11.72
C GLY A 159 14.92 4.43 -10.25
N ALA A 160 13.81 3.83 -9.82
CA ALA A 160 13.56 3.51 -8.42
C ALA A 160 14.22 2.19 -7.98
N GLU A 161 14.60 2.11 -6.71
CA GLU A 161 15.20 0.93 -6.10
C GLU A 161 14.14 0.05 -5.42
N LEU A 162 14.25 -1.28 -5.57
CA LEU A 162 13.34 -2.21 -4.91
C LEU A 162 13.82 -2.60 -3.53
N ILE A 163 12.92 -2.50 -2.56
CA ILE A 163 13.15 -2.89 -1.17
C ILE A 163 12.01 -3.82 -0.69
N PRO A 164 12.04 -5.15 -0.99
CA PRO A 164 11.11 -6.08 -0.37
C PRO A 164 11.35 -6.14 1.14
N PHE A 165 10.32 -5.86 1.96
CA PHE A 165 10.50 -5.73 3.40
C PHE A 165 10.80 -7.05 4.10
N ASP A 166 10.42 -8.19 3.52
CA ASP A 166 10.79 -9.51 4.02
C ASP A 166 12.28 -9.85 3.87
N GLU A 167 13.05 -9.04 3.12
CA GLU A 167 14.49 -9.14 3.00
C GLU A 167 15.24 -8.17 3.93
N GLY A 168 14.53 -7.21 4.54
CA GLY A 168 15.08 -6.13 5.37
C GLY A 168 15.08 -6.41 6.87
N GLY A 169 15.47 -5.39 7.65
CA GLY A 169 15.41 -5.36 9.10
C GLY A 169 14.06 -4.93 9.64
N TRP A 170 13.86 -5.16 10.95
CA TRP A 170 12.63 -4.85 11.66
C TRP A 170 12.91 -4.03 12.91
N VAL A 171 12.04 -3.06 13.18
CA VAL A 171 12.06 -2.24 14.40
C VAL A 171 10.82 -2.57 15.23
N SER A 172 11.05 -2.82 16.51
CA SER A 172 9.99 -3.08 17.50
C SER A 172 9.52 -1.78 18.10
N VAL A 173 8.25 -1.45 17.94
CA VAL A 173 7.63 -0.20 18.39
C VAL A 173 6.50 -0.53 19.36
N GLU A 174 6.46 0.15 20.49
CA GLU A 174 5.32 0.11 21.43
C GLU A 174 4.22 1.08 20.98
N ILE A 175 2.96 0.70 21.24
CA ILE A 175 1.76 1.48 20.89
C ILE A 175 0.91 1.63 22.16
N PRO A 176 1.23 2.55 23.07
CA PRO A 176 0.49 2.72 24.32
C PRO A 176 -1.00 3.01 24.11
N GLU A 177 -1.34 3.81 23.08
CA GLU A 177 -2.70 4.22 22.72
C GLU A 177 -3.50 3.10 22.03
N GLY A 178 -2.84 2.07 21.54
CA GLY A 178 -3.52 0.93 20.91
C GLY A 178 -4.37 0.20 21.92
N GLN A 179 -5.58 -0.13 21.59
CA GLN A 179 -6.47 -0.96 22.41
C GLN A 179 -6.21 -2.44 22.19
N TYR A 180 -6.06 -2.82 20.93
CA TYR A 180 -5.93 -4.20 20.47
C TYR A 180 -4.48 -4.55 20.07
N LEU A 181 -3.66 -3.56 19.74
CA LEU A 181 -2.28 -3.72 19.31
C LEU A 181 -1.34 -2.90 20.22
N LYS A 182 -0.66 -3.56 21.14
CA LYS A 182 0.26 -2.90 22.09
C LYS A 182 1.68 -2.77 21.60
N LYS A 183 2.06 -3.56 20.61
CA LYS A 183 3.42 -3.64 20.07
C LYS A 183 3.39 -4.16 18.64
N VAL A 184 4.26 -3.60 17.79
CA VAL A 184 4.39 -4.04 16.40
C VAL A 184 5.84 -4.07 15.95
N TYR A 185 6.14 -4.90 14.94
CA TYR A 185 7.41 -4.90 14.22
C TYR A 185 7.18 -4.27 12.85
N VAL A 186 7.76 -3.10 12.63
CA VAL A 186 7.70 -2.37 11.36
C VAL A 186 9.01 -2.51 10.60
N THR A 187 8.96 -2.38 9.27
CA THR A 187 10.18 -2.39 8.46
C THR A 187 11.14 -1.27 8.86
N GLU A 188 12.43 -1.59 8.99
CA GLU A 188 13.48 -0.62 9.28
C GLU A 188 13.57 0.48 8.21
N THR A 189 13.09 0.21 6.99
CA THR A 189 13.06 1.17 5.88
C THR A 189 12.33 2.46 6.22
N LEU A 190 11.30 2.42 7.08
CA LEU A 190 10.57 3.62 7.51
C LEU A 190 11.47 4.62 8.25
N TYR A 191 12.55 4.16 8.89
CA TYR A 191 13.53 4.98 9.61
C TYR A 191 14.68 5.48 8.73
N GLN A 192 14.69 5.06 7.46
CA GLN A 192 15.77 5.35 6.51
C GLN A 192 15.32 6.30 5.40
N VAL A 193 14.07 6.75 5.43
CA VAL A 193 13.48 7.62 4.40
C VAL A 193 12.92 8.90 4.99
N ASP A 194 12.92 9.96 4.19
CA ASP A 194 12.42 11.27 4.60
C ASP A 194 10.91 11.40 4.41
N ARG A 195 10.35 10.72 3.39
CA ARG A 195 8.92 10.76 3.03
C ARG A 195 8.40 9.37 2.68
N VAL A 196 7.11 9.17 2.91
CA VAL A 196 6.39 7.95 2.54
C VAL A 196 5.17 8.31 1.71
N ILE A 197 5.07 7.75 0.51
CA ILE A 197 3.89 7.87 -0.35
C ILE A 197 3.20 6.50 -0.42
N ASN A 198 1.95 6.46 -0.03
CA ASN A 198 1.13 5.25 -0.04
C ASN A 198 0.39 5.14 -1.37
N LEU A 199 0.52 3.99 -2.05
CA LEU A 199 -0.11 3.70 -3.34
C LEU A 199 -1.10 2.53 -3.19
N PRO A 200 -2.21 2.70 -2.48
CA PRO A 200 -3.19 1.64 -2.27
C PRO A 200 -4.03 1.38 -3.51
N VAL A 201 -4.69 0.22 -3.53
CA VAL A 201 -5.73 -0.14 -4.52
C VAL A 201 -7.09 -0.12 -3.82
N ILE A 202 -8.12 0.28 -4.53
CA ILE A 202 -9.52 0.19 -4.06
C ILE A 202 -10.02 -1.24 -4.26
N LYS A 203 -10.32 -1.96 -3.18
CA LYS A 203 -10.86 -3.32 -3.28
C LYS A 203 -11.69 -3.74 -2.08
N THR A 204 -12.68 -4.60 -2.33
CA THR A 204 -13.38 -5.36 -1.30
C THR A 204 -12.44 -6.36 -0.62
N HIS A 205 -12.82 -6.82 0.57
CA HIS A 205 -12.03 -7.77 1.34
C HIS A 205 -12.92 -8.61 2.26
N ARG A 206 -12.90 -9.93 2.12
CA ARG A 206 -13.75 -10.87 2.87
C ARG A 206 -13.73 -10.67 4.38
N SER A 207 -12.57 -10.45 4.98
CA SER A 207 -12.42 -10.36 6.44
C SER A 207 -12.36 -8.94 6.98
N ALA A 208 -12.03 -7.94 6.14
CA ALA A 208 -11.84 -6.56 6.57
C ALA A 208 -12.85 -5.60 5.92
N ALA A 209 -13.91 -6.10 5.31
CA ALA A 209 -14.87 -5.42 4.47
C ALA A 209 -14.22 -4.84 3.20
N TYR A 210 -13.18 -4.03 3.33
CA TYR A 210 -12.48 -3.39 2.23
C TYR A 210 -10.97 -3.22 2.52
N SER A 211 -10.23 -2.78 1.51
CA SER A 211 -8.81 -2.44 1.58
C SER A 211 -8.54 -1.23 0.70
N ILE A 212 -8.08 -0.12 1.32
CA ILE A 212 -7.65 1.12 0.66
C ILE A 212 -6.41 1.63 1.42
N ALA A 213 -6.33 2.92 1.78
CA ALA A 213 -5.16 3.55 2.34
C ALA A 213 -4.81 3.06 3.76
N LEU A 214 -5.79 3.02 4.67
CA LEU A 214 -5.59 2.55 6.05
C LEU A 214 -5.04 1.12 6.08
N LYS A 215 -5.64 0.23 5.30
CA LYS A 215 -5.24 -1.17 5.29
C LYS A 215 -3.94 -1.43 4.52
N ASN A 216 -3.57 -0.58 3.56
CA ASN A 216 -2.34 -0.78 2.82
C ASN A 216 -1.10 -0.70 3.73
N VAL A 217 -1.16 0.07 4.81
CA VAL A 217 -0.09 0.18 5.82
C VAL A 217 0.27 -1.17 6.45
N VAL A 218 -0.64 -2.14 6.49
CA VAL A 218 -0.36 -3.50 6.96
C VAL A 218 0.88 -4.12 6.30
N GLY A 219 1.17 -3.77 5.04
CA GLY A 219 2.37 -4.24 4.33
C GLY A 219 3.70 -3.75 4.92
N THR A 220 3.70 -2.70 5.74
CA THR A 220 4.91 -2.22 6.44
C THR A 220 5.25 -3.01 7.69
N THR A 221 4.35 -3.93 8.12
CA THR A 221 4.49 -4.68 9.35
C THR A 221 4.88 -6.14 9.08
N HIS A 222 5.63 -6.72 10.00
CA HIS A 222 6.02 -8.12 9.92
C HIS A 222 4.77 -9.02 9.92
N PHE A 223 4.82 -10.15 9.20
CA PHE A 223 3.66 -11.02 9.03
C PHE A 223 3.08 -11.54 10.36
N ARG A 224 3.89 -11.66 11.43
CA ARG A 224 3.45 -12.05 12.77
C ARG A 224 2.48 -11.07 13.42
N GLN A 225 2.48 -9.80 13.00
CA GLN A 225 1.54 -8.77 13.43
C GLN A 225 0.42 -8.50 12.44
N ARG A 226 0.19 -9.42 11.50
CA ARG A 226 -0.99 -9.27 10.62
C ARG A 226 -2.26 -9.24 11.48
N PRO A 227 -3.22 -8.34 11.20
CA PRO A 227 -4.38 -8.11 12.06
C PRO A 227 -5.12 -9.38 12.49
N PHE A 228 -5.33 -10.33 11.57
CA PHE A 228 -6.02 -11.59 11.87
C PHE A 228 -5.23 -12.52 12.82
N LEU A 229 -3.92 -12.33 12.98
CA LEU A 229 -3.09 -13.05 13.94
C LEU A 229 -3.05 -12.36 15.29
N VAL A 230 -3.27 -11.04 15.32
CA VAL A 230 -3.29 -10.24 16.55
C VAL A 230 -4.63 -10.40 17.24
N ASP A 231 -5.73 -10.06 16.56
CA ASP A 231 -7.09 -10.20 17.08
C ASP A 231 -8.09 -10.42 15.94
N ARG A 232 -8.67 -11.63 15.88
CA ARG A 232 -9.65 -11.98 14.84
C ARG A 232 -10.97 -11.22 14.98
N GLY A 233 -11.38 -10.89 16.19
CA GLY A 233 -12.62 -10.17 16.48
C GLY A 233 -12.53 -8.68 16.14
N HIS A 234 -11.33 -8.11 16.27
CA HIS A 234 -11.05 -6.67 16.10
C HIS A 234 -10.04 -6.39 14.97
N TRP A 235 -10.01 -7.27 14.00
CA TRP A 235 -9.12 -7.17 12.85
C TRP A 235 -9.16 -5.78 12.18
N GLN A 236 -10.34 -5.17 12.03
CA GLN A 236 -10.49 -3.88 11.36
C GLN A 236 -9.97 -2.73 12.21
N GLU A 237 -10.17 -2.78 13.51
CA GLU A 237 -9.62 -1.82 14.48
C GLU A 237 -8.09 -1.93 14.58
N VAL A 238 -7.55 -3.15 14.54
CA VAL A 238 -6.08 -3.36 14.47
C VAL A 238 -5.49 -2.73 13.20
N VAL A 239 -6.19 -2.78 12.06
CA VAL A 239 -5.77 -2.07 10.83
C VAL A 239 -5.64 -0.58 11.08
N ALA A 240 -6.61 0.04 11.75
CA ALA A 240 -6.54 1.47 12.08
C ALA A 240 -5.37 1.75 13.05
N GLU A 241 -5.18 0.93 14.08
CA GLU A 241 -4.10 1.09 15.07
C GLU A 241 -2.69 0.96 14.46
N LEU A 242 -2.52 0.19 13.40
CA LEU A 242 -1.25 0.12 12.67
C LEU A 242 -0.84 1.46 12.03
N ASN A 243 -1.80 2.33 11.75
CA ASN A 243 -1.52 3.67 11.23
C ASN A 243 -0.91 4.63 12.28
N LEU A 244 -0.86 4.25 13.54
CA LEU A 244 -0.13 4.99 14.58
C LEU A 244 1.39 4.91 14.41
N VAL A 245 1.91 3.87 13.75
CA VAL A 245 3.35 3.65 13.59
C VAL A 245 3.87 3.87 12.17
N CYS A 246 2.98 4.00 11.20
CA CYS A 246 3.32 4.37 9.83
C CYS A 246 2.35 5.45 9.37
N SER A 247 2.87 6.66 9.20
CA SER A 247 2.11 7.84 8.78
C SER A 247 2.61 8.29 7.40
N PRO A 248 2.03 7.79 6.29
CA PRO A 248 2.36 8.29 4.96
C PRO A 248 2.03 9.78 4.84
N ASP A 249 2.86 10.49 4.07
CA ASP A 249 2.73 11.93 3.85
C ASP A 249 1.74 12.25 2.71
N LEU A 250 1.54 11.28 1.80
CA LEU A 250 0.65 11.38 0.65
C LEU A 250 0.07 10.01 0.31
N HIS A 251 -1.17 9.99 -0.14
CA HIS A 251 -1.87 8.82 -0.67
C HIS A 251 -2.25 9.08 -2.12
N ILE A 252 -1.76 8.24 -3.04
CA ILE A 252 -2.19 8.21 -4.44
C ILE A 252 -2.87 6.87 -4.65
N VAL A 253 -4.20 6.89 -4.61
CA VAL A 253 -5.03 5.69 -4.66
C VAL A 253 -5.22 5.25 -6.09
N ASP A 254 -4.81 4.03 -6.38
CA ASP A 254 -5.04 3.38 -7.67
C ASP A 254 -6.49 2.89 -7.78
N GLY A 255 -7.29 3.67 -8.47
CA GLY A 255 -8.64 3.36 -8.90
C GLY A 255 -8.73 3.08 -10.40
N THR A 256 -7.61 2.79 -11.09
CA THR A 256 -7.64 2.45 -12.53
C THR A 256 -8.46 1.19 -12.79
N ARG A 257 -8.28 0.21 -11.91
CA ARG A 257 -9.12 -0.99 -11.79
C ARG A 257 -9.39 -1.22 -10.31
N VAL A 258 -10.61 -1.60 -9.97
CA VAL A 258 -11.04 -1.85 -8.59
C VAL A 258 -11.64 -3.24 -8.47
N MET A 259 -11.52 -3.86 -7.30
CA MET A 259 -12.15 -5.15 -7.03
C MET A 259 -13.43 -4.92 -6.22
N VAL A 260 -14.57 -5.31 -6.76
CA VAL A 260 -15.88 -4.92 -6.25
C VAL A 260 -16.66 -6.05 -5.57
N GLU A 261 -16.18 -7.27 -5.67
CA GLU A 261 -16.69 -8.45 -4.97
C GLU A 261 -15.53 -9.34 -4.51
N ASP A 262 -15.77 -10.16 -3.49
CA ASP A 262 -14.77 -11.07 -2.90
C ASP A 262 -13.53 -10.38 -2.31
N GLY A 263 -12.37 -10.56 -2.90
CA GLY A 263 -11.10 -10.01 -2.40
C GLY A 263 -10.54 -10.74 -1.14
N PRO A 264 -9.27 -10.56 -0.85
CA PRO A 264 -8.30 -9.65 -1.48
C PRO A 264 -7.50 -10.24 -2.64
N TRP A 265 -7.68 -11.53 -2.99
CA TRP A 265 -6.85 -12.27 -3.94
C TRP A 265 -7.46 -12.33 -5.33
N GLU A 266 -8.74 -12.60 -5.37
CA GLU A 266 -9.57 -12.80 -6.54
C GLU A 266 -10.92 -12.14 -6.30
N GLY A 267 -11.58 -11.67 -7.35
CA GLY A 267 -12.87 -11.05 -7.28
C GLY A 267 -13.24 -10.37 -8.60
N ARG A 268 -14.49 -9.94 -8.70
CA ARG A 268 -14.98 -9.24 -9.89
C ARG A 268 -14.33 -7.86 -9.99
N PRO A 269 -13.64 -7.53 -11.10
CA PRO A 269 -13.10 -6.20 -11.33
C PRO A 269 -14.16 -5.25 -11.90
N ALA A 270 -13.92 -3.95 -11.69
CA ALA A 270 -14.49 -2.85 -12.48
C ALA A 270 -13.36 -1.90 -12.89
N GLU A 271 -13.59 -1.09 -13.94
CA GLU A 271 -12.57 -0.20 -14.51
C GLU A 271 -13.04 1.26 -14.49
N PRO A 272 -13.08 1.89 -13.32
CA PRO A 272 -13.50 3.29 -13.22
C PRO A 272 -12.48 4.27 -13.77
N ASN A 273 -11.25 3.84 -14.05
CA ASN A 273 -10.16 4.68 -14.58
C ASN A 273 -9.89 5.93 -13.73
N LEU A 274 -9.79 5.76 -12.41
CA LEU A 274 -9.64 6.85 -11.44
C LEU A 274 -8.25 6.86 -10.82
N ILE A 275 -7.76 8.07 -10.55
CA ILE A 275 -6.67 8.34 -9.61
C ILE A 275 -7.22 9.30 -8.54
N ILE A 276 -6.96 8.98 -7.26
CA ILE A 276 -7.33 9.85 -6.14
C ILE A 276 -6.04 10.25 -5.42
N ALA A 277 -5.86 11.55 -5.14
CA ALA A 277 -4.70 12.05 -4.40
C ALA A 277 -5.15 12.86 -3.18
N THR A 278 -4.52 12.62 -2.02
CA THR A 278 -4.75 13.37 -0.78
C THR A 278 -3.66 13.08 0.25
N GLY A 279 -3.40 14.02 1.15
CA GLY A 279 -2.56 13.80 2.32
C GLY A 279 -3.29 13.17 3.52
N ASP A 280 -4.60 12.94 3.43
CA ASP A 280 -5.41 12.42 4.54
C ASP A 280 -5.84 10.97 4.28
N ARG A 281 -5.46 10.07 5.19
CA ARG A 281 -5.70 8.62 5.04
C ARG A 281 -7.17 8.24 5.20
N ILE A 282 -7.92 8.98 6.03
CA ILE A 282 -9.35 8.73 6.23
C ILE A 282 -10.10 9.24 5.01
N ALA A 283 -9.76 10.44 4.51
CA ALA A 283 -10.33 10.97 3.27
C ALA A 283 -10.08 10.01 2.09
N ALA A 284 -8.87 9.47 1.96
CA ALA A 284 -8.56 8.45 0.94
C ALA A 284 -9.47 7.22 1.04
N ASP A 285 -9.72 6.73 2.26
CA ASP A 285 -10.57 5.56 2.49
C ASP A 285 -12.05 5.85 2.20
N VAL A 286 -12.60 6.95 2.70
CA VAL A 286 -14.03 7.26 2.52
C VAL A 286 -14.37 7.59 1.07
N ILE A 287 -13.49 8.30 0.34
CA ILE A 287 -13.66 8.54 -1.10
C ILE A 287 -13.60 7.22 -1.88
N GLY A 288 -12.61 6.36 -1.57
CA GLY A 288 -12.52 5.04 -2.19
C GLY A 288 -13.71 4.12 -1.83
N LEU A 289 -14.27 4.23 -0.62
CA LEU A 289 -15.53 3.58 -0.24
C LEU A 289 -16.71 4.11 -1.06
N GLY A 290 -16.77 5.42 -1.35
CA GLY A 290 -17.76 6.00 -2.27
C GLY A 290 -17.70 5.36 -3.65
N VAL A 291 -16.49 5.11 -4.18
CA VAL A 291 -16.30 4.35 -5.44
C VAL A 291 -16.83 2.91 -5.28
N LEU A 292 -16.50 2.21 -4.18
CA LEU A 292 -17.02 0.87 -3.93
C LEU A 292 -18.54 0.85 -3.79
N LYS A 293 -19.15 1.84 -3.13
CA LYS A 293 -20.61 1.96 -3.03
C LYS A 293 -21.31 2.07 -4.39
N TYR A 294 -20.65 2.65 -5.37
CA TYR A 294 -21.19 2.71 -6.73
C TYR A 294 -21.15 1.34 -7.43
N TYR A 295 -20.05 0.61 -7.33
CA TYR A 295 -19.80 -0.61 -8.13
C TYR A 295 -20.10 -1.92 -7.41
N SER A 296 -19.96 -1.99 -6.08
CA SER A 296 -20.05 -3.25 -5.32
C SER A 296 -21.48 -3.55 -4.91
N PRO A 297 -21.96 -4.80 -5.09
CA PRO A 297 -23.26 -5.24 -4.57
C PRO A 297 -23.20 -5.72 -3.12
N LEU A 298 -22.01 -5.81 -2.52
CA LEU A 298 -21.85 -6.46 -1.21
C LEU A 298 -22.54 -5.67 -0.09
N PRO A 299 -23.36 -6.30 0.78
CA PRO A 299 -24.08 -5.63 1.86
C PRO A 299 -23.15 -4.84 2.80
N GLN A 300 -21.99 -5.40 3.17
CA GLN A 300 -21.02 -4.72 4.05
C GLN A 300 -20.45 -3.42 3.44
N ILE A 301 -20.63 -3.19 2.14
CA ILE A 301 -20.28 -1.95 1.44
C ILE A 301 -21.53 -1.09 1.21
N LYS A 302 -22.64 -1.70 0.72
CA LYS A 302 -23.85 -0.97 0.32
C LYS A 302 -24.63 -0.43 1.52
N GLU A 303 -24.80 -1.24 2.56
CA GLU A 303 -25.72 -0.97 3.67
C GLU A 303 -25.04 -0.21 4.82
N VAL A 304 -23.71 -0.34 4.96
CA VAL A 304 -22.97 0.34 6.02
C VAL A 304 -22.56 1.74 5.56
N ASP A 305 -22.85 2.77 6.35
CA ASP A 305 -22.38 4.13 6.11
C ASP A 305 -20.85 4.16 6.04
N VAL A 306 -20.26 4.97 5.15
CA VAL A 306 -18.80 5.03 4.96
C VAL A 306 -18.07 5.47 6.23
N TRP A 307 -18.69 6.35 7.02
CA TRP A 307 -18.15 6.86 8.29
C TRP A 307 -18.31 5.87 9.45
N GLU A 308 -19.24 4.91 9.35
CA GLU A 308 -19.46 3.83 10.33
C GLU A 308 -18.67 2.55 10.00
N GLN A 309 -17.90 2.52 8.91
CA GLN A 309 -16.99 1.41 8.64
C GLN A 309 -15.96 1.30 9.78
N ARG A 310 -15.79 0.11 10.36
CA ARG A 310 -15.00 -0.11 11.59
C ARG A 310 -13.55 0.42 11.49
N GLN A 311 -12.90 0.31 10.32
CA GLN A 311 -11.56 0.87 10.09
C GLN A 311 -11.59 2.40 10.18
N VAL A 312 -12.56 3.05 9.52
CA VAL A 312 -12.75 4.52 9.52
C VAL A 312 -13.07 5.01 10.93
N LYS A 313 -14.06 4.41 11.57
CA LYS A 313 -14.49 4.80 12.92
C LYS A 313 -13.34 4.73 13.93
N ARG A 314 -12.58 3.64 13.91
CA ARG A 314 -11.41 3.51 14.79
C ARG A 314 -10.31 4.51 14.44
N ALA A 315 -10.09 4.80 13.17
CA ALA A 315 -9.12 5.82 12.75
C ALA A 315 -9.51 7.24 13.22
N ILE A 316 -10.81 7.58 13.20
CA ILE A 316 -11.36 8.83 13.74
C ILE A 316 -11.12 8.90 15.26
N GLU A 317 -11.42 7.84 16.00
CA GLU A 317 -11.17 7.77 17.46
C GLU A 317 -9.69 8.01 17.81
N LEU A 318 -8.78 7.59 16.92
CA LEU A 318 -7.34 7.76 17.06
C LEU A 318 -6.82 9.11 16.50
N ASN A 319 -7.70 10.00 16.04
CA ASN A 319 -7.36 11.29 15.43
C ASN A 319 -6.38 11.17 14.25
N LEU A 320 -6.59 10.20 13.35
CA LEU A 320 -5.68 9.92 12.24
C LEU A 320 -5.98 10.71 10.97
N GLY A 321 -7.00 11.56 10.93
CA GLY A 321 -7.39 12.37 9.77
C GLY A 321 -8.71 13.09 9.98
N VAL A 322 -9.43 13.32 8.88
CA VAL A 322 -10.75 13.97 8.87
C VAL A 322 -11.80 13.15 9.66
N ARG A 323 -12.83 13.83 10.15
CA ARG A 323 -13.88 13.25 11.00
C ARG A 323 -15.25 13.18 10.33
N GLY A 324 -15.42 13.86 9.20
CA GLY A 324 -16.67 13.92 8.44
C GLY A 324 -16.51 14.60 7.10
N GLY A 325 -17.53 14.51 6.25
CA GLY A 325 -17.51 15.05 4.89
C GLY A 325 -17.26 16.56 4.83
N GLY A 326 -17.72 17.33 5.82
CA GLY A 326 -17.48 18.77 5.89
C GLY A 326 -16.01 19.18 6.01
N GLU A 327 -15.13 18.26 6.43
CA GLU A 327 -13.67 18.48 6.53
C GLU A 327 -12.94 18.07 5.24
N ILE A 328 -13.65 17.71 4.17
CA ILE A 328 -13.09 17.35 2.85
C ILE A 328 -13.37 18.45 1.86
N GLU A 329 -12.35 18.85 1.09
CA GLU A 329 -12.47 19.65 -0.12
C GLU A 329 -12.19 18.76 -1.32
N LEU A 330 -13.26 18.41 -2.06
CA LEU A 330 -13.17 17.53 -3.22
C LEU A 330 -12.97 18.34 -4.51
N MET A 331 -11.88 18.09 -5.20
CA MET A 331 -11.57 18.62 -6.53
C MET A 331 -11.67 17.50 -7.55
N GLU A 332 -12.36 17.75 -8.65
CA GLU A 332 -12.64 16.76 -9.68
C GLU A 332 -12.12 17.19 -11.06
N SER A 333 -11.58 16.23 -11.83
CA SER A 333 -11.18 16.43 -13.21
C SER A 333 -11.55 15.23 -14.06
N ASP A 334 -12.13 15.47 -15.23
CA ASP A 334 -12.52 14.46 -16.21
C ASP A 334 -11.69 14.61 -17.48
N LEU A 335 -10.64 13.80 -17.60
CA LEU A 335 -9.74 13.77 -18.76
C LEU A 335 -10.21 12.78 -19.84
N ALA A 336 -11.32 12.06 -19.61
CA ALA A 336 -11.88 11.07 -20.53
C ALA A 336 -13.41 11.10 -20.53
N PRO A 337 -14.05 12.25 -20.84
CA PRO A 337 -15.49 12.42 -20.72
C PRO A 337 -16.31 11.51 -21.66
N GLU A 338 -15.66 10.91 -22.65
CA GLU A 338 -16.25 9.90 -23.53
C GLU A 338 -16.46 8.54 -22.84
N ILE A 339 -15.82 8.29 -21.68
CA ILE A 339 -16.00 7.06 -20.90
C ILE A 339 -17.12 7.29 -19.89
N PRO A 340 -18.21 6.53 -19.93
CA PRO A 340 -19.34 6.73 -19.04
C PRO A 340 -19.01 6.25 -17.60
N GLY A 341 -19.79 6.78 -16.63
CA GLY A 341 -19.76 6.29 -15.23
C GLY A 341 -19.19 7.28 -14.22
N PHE A 342 -18.29 8.18 -14.61
CA PHE A 342 -17.65 9.12 -13.68
C PHE A 342 -18.65 10.01 -12.93
N LYS A 343 -19.62 10.58 -13.62
CA LYS A 343 -20.69 11.39 -12.99
C LYS A 343 -21.49 10.62 -11.94
N GLY A 344 -21.77 9.33 -12.20
CA GLY A 344 -22.45 8.46 -11.25
C GLY A 344 -21.62 8.15 -10.00
N VAL A 345 -20.32 7.94 -10.19
CA VAL A 345 -19.36 7.77 -9.08
C VAL A 345 -19.31 9.05 -8.25
N LEU A 346 -19.16 10.23 -8.86
CA LEU A 346 -19.15 11.53 -8.18
C LEU A 346 -20.44 11.78 -7.41
N GLY A 347 -21.59 11.54 -8.03
CA GLY A 347 -22.89 11.68 -7.36
C GLY A 347 -22.99 10.77 -6.12
N THR A 348 -22.45 9.54 -6.21
CA THR A 348 -22.40 8.64 -5.06
C THR A 348 -21.45 9.16 -3.97
N ILE A 349 -20.27 9.66 -4.32
CA ILE A 349 -19.32 10.25 -3.36
C ILE A 349 -19.93 11.47 -2.68
N LYS A 350 -20.53 12.40 -3.42
CA LYS A 350 -21.17 13.60 -2.88
C LYS A 350 -22.26 13.24 -1.86
N ARG A 351 -23.14 12.31 -2.21
CA ARG A 351 -24.22 11.87 -1.32
C ARG A 351 -23.72 11.05 -0.11
N GLU A 352 -22.89 10.02 -0.34
CA GLU A 352 -22.53 9.04 0.68
C GLU A 352 -21.37 9.51 1.58
N VAL A 353 -20.45 10.31 1.06
CA VAL A 353 -19.24 10.76 1.77
C VAL A 353 -19.37 12.19 2.25
N LEU A 354 -19.69 13.13 1.35
CA LEU A 354 -19.75 14.56 1.69
C LEU A 354 -21.09 14.93 2.35
N LYS A 355 -22.10 14.07 2.24
CA LYS A 355 -23.46 14.29 2.77
C LYS A 355 -24.13 15.51 2.15
N GLU A 356 -23.78 15.83 0.89
CA GLU A 356 -24.44 16.85 0.11
C GLU A 356 -25.84 16.35 -0.28
N GLU A 357 -26.88 17.16 -0.04
CA GLU A 357 -28.23 16.88 -0.53
C GLU A 357 -28.20 16.97 -2.05
N GLY A 358 -28.73 15.97 -2.74
CA GLY A 358 -28.76 15.95 -4.20
C GLY A 358 -29.67 17.09 -4.73
N GLU A 359 -29.17 17.82 -5.72
CA GLU A 359 -29.99 18.73 -6.54
C GLU A 359 -31.06 17.97 -7.34
#